data_4e10281e0f237287748bb13d86de7449
#
_entry.id   4e10281e0f237287748bb13d86de7449
#
_cell.length_a   1.000
_cell.length_b   1.000
_cell.length_c   1.000
_cell.angle_alpha   90.00
_cell.angle_beta   90.00
_cell.angle_gamma   90.00
#
_symmetry.space_group_name_H-M   'P 1'
#
loop_
_entity.id
_entity.type
_entity.pdbx_description
1 polymer ?
#
loop_
_entity_poly.entity_id
_entity_poly.type
_entity_poly.pdbx_seq_one_letter_code
_entity_poly.pdbx_strand_id
1 'polypeptide(L)'
;MLFDNHNHSQFSFDGERTSVEATACSAIRKGLGGICFTDHCDFYVPPIKAKYESFVSEVFDVDARDAEIDRVNDLVHSGEILGCGGPAKAAAPGNGDVAIPTGFKVFKGIEIGVQKSEREKIARHLEEHSFDEVIASVHYLDDTDPFWGGYYEGKDWKTAYRHYLETLYEEIVWLGDRFDIMGHYDYVTRYAPYPEASILYKDFPDVLDEMLRFLAENGKALEINTKTYQELKGRTPVLDENILRRYRELGGEIISLGSDSHDAGNVGLHFDRFAHILKSCGFRYLAHYEKRKLVMLPNE
;
A
#
# COMPACT_ATOMS: atom_id res chain seq x y z
N MET A 1 -7.07 -12.43 -12.69
CA MET A 1 -6.82 -11.01 -13.03
C MET A 1 -6.39 -10.30 -11.77
N LEU A 2 -5.27 -9.57 -11.78
CA LEU A 2 -4.70 -8.93 -10.59
C LEU A 2 -5.21 -7.50 -10.39
N PHE A 3 -5.30 -7.06 -9.14
CA PHE A 3 -5.67 -5.71 -8.73
C PHE A 3 -4.49 -5.08 -7.99
N ASP A 4 -4.27 -3.79 -8.20
CA ASP A 4 -3.28 -3.02 -7.45
C ASP A 4 -4.00 -2.15 -6.42
N ASN A 5 -3.92 -2.59 -5.17
CA ASN A 5 -4.68 -1.96 -4.08
C ASN A 5 -3.91 -0.81 -3.40
N HIS A 6 -2.69 -0.49 -3.82
CA HIS A 6 -1.90 0.55 -3.18
C HIS A 6 -1.19 1.41 -4.21
N ASN A 7 -1.76 2.58 -4.50
CA ASN A 7 -1.21 3.57 -5.44
C ASN A 7 -1.47 4.98 -4.95
N HIS A 8 -0.54 5.88 -5.26
CA HIS A 8 -0.64 7.30 -4.98
C HIS A 8 -0.89 8.09 -6.25
N SER A 9 -1.65 9.18 -6.11
CA SER A 9 -1.99 10.08 -7.22
C SER A 9 -1.35 11.46 -7.03
N GLN A 10 -1.67 12.39 -7.95
CA GLN A 10 -1.25 13.78 -7.83
C GLN A 10 -1.83 14.51 -6.61
N PHE A 11 -2.75 13.89 -5.87
CA PHE A 11 -3.33 14.45 -4.66
C PHE A 11 -2.54 14.08 -3.41
N SER A 12 -1.69 13.05 -3.47
CA SER A 12 -0.73 12.74 -2.42
C SER A 12 0.37 13.79 -2.37
N PHE A 13 0.88 14.10 -1.18
CA PHE A 13 1.91 15.13 -0.99
C PHE A 13 3.21 14.83 -1.76
N ASP A 14 3.45 13.58 -2.08
CA ASP A 14 4.61 13.06 -2.82
C ASP A 14 4.27 12.50 -4.21
N GLY A 15 3.03 12.72 -4.67
CA GLY A 15 2.49 12.23 -5.94
C GLY A 15 2.78 13.10 -7.18
N GLU A 16 3.76 14.00 -7.15
CA GLU A 16 4.04 14.98 -8.23
C GLU A 16 4.33 14.36 -9.61
N ARG A 17 4.70 13.06 -9.65
CA ARG A 17 5.13 12.36 -10.87
C ARG A 17 4.06 11.48 -11.50
N THR A 18 2.85 11.51 -10.97
CA THR A 18 1.77 10.65 -11.42
C THR A 18 0.46 11.42 -11.54
N SER A 19 -0.55 10.79 -12.14
CA SER A 19 -1.93 11.28 -12.15
C SER A 19 -2.87 10.08 -12.18
N VAL A 20 -4.09 10.26 -11.71
CA VAL A 20 -5.13 9.22 -11.74
C VAL A 20 -5.27 8.63 -13.14
N GLU A 21 -5.35 9.47 -14.17
CA GLU A 21 -5.52 9.03 -15.56
C GLU A 21 -4.29 8.28 -16.09
N ALA A 22 -3.06 8.79 -15.87
CA ALA A 22 -1.85 8.13 -16.35
C ALA A 22 -1.62 6.78 -15.69
N THR A 23 -1.93 6.67 -14.39
CA THR A 23 -1.84 5.44 -13.61
C THR A 23 -2.88 4.42 -14.04
N ALA A 24 -4.14 4.84 -14.25
CA ALA A 24 -5.19 3.99 -14.80
C ALA A 24 -4.83 3.45 -16.20
N CYS A 25 -4.31 4.31 -17.08
CA CYS A 25 -3.80 3.90 -18.38
C CYS A 25 -2.70 2.85 -18.29
N SER A 26 -1.77 3.02 -17.34
CA SER A 26 -0.69 2.04 -17.14
C SER A 26 -1.22 0.70 -16.66
N ALA A 27 -2.17 0.71 -15.72
CA ALA A 27 -2.84 -0.49 -15.22
C ALA A 27 -3.58 -1.26 -16.32
N ILE A 28 -4.33 -0.55 -17.17
CA ILE A 28 -5.01 -1.13 -18.33
C ILE A 28 -4.01 -1.78 -19.28
N ARG A 29 -2.91 -1.11 -19.60
CA ARG A 29 -1.86 -1.66 -20.49
C ARG A 29 -1.20 -2.91 -19.93
N LYS A 30 -1.11 -3.02 -18.61
CA LYS A 30 -0.56 -4.18 -17.91
C LYS A 30 -1.59 -5.28 -17.69
N GLY A 31 -2.86 -5.08 -18.13
CA GLY A 31 -3.93 -6.06 -18.03
C GLY A 31 -4.43 -6.27 -16.59
N LEU A 32 -4.27 -5.28 -15.71
CA LEU A 32 -4.84 -5.33 -14.37
C LEU A 32 -6.36 -5.25 -14.43
N GLY A 33 -7.05 -5.84 -13.46
CA GLY A 33 -8.52 -5.81 -13.35
C GLY A 33 -9.04 -4.49 -12.77
N GLY A 34 -8.20 -3.77 -12.07
CA GLY A 34 -8.48 -2.47 -11.47
C GLY A 34 -7.32 -2.00 -10.60
N ILE A 35 -7.45 -0.77 -10.13
CA ILE A 35 -6.51 -0.14 -9.21
C ILE A 35 -7.27 0.64 -8.15
N CYS A 36 -6.69 0.75 -6.96
CA CYS A 36 -7.16 1.64 -5.91
C CYS A 36 -6.15 2.76 -5.67
N PHE A 37 -6.62 4.00 -5.62
CA PHE A 37 -5.80 5.11 -5.13
C PHE A 37 -5.98 5.24 -3.63
N THR A 38 -4.87 5.13 -2.93
CA THR A 38 -4.76 5.15 -1.49
C THR A 38 -3.79 6.25 -1.07
N ASP A 39 -4.08 7.48 -1.53
CA ASP A 39 -3.26 8.64 -1.23
C ASP A 39 -3.01 8.79 0.27
N HIS A 40 -1.82 9.25 0.64
CA HIS A 40 -1.40 9.42 2.03
C HIS A 40 -2.32 10.35 2.81
N CYS A 41 -2.66 9.92 4.03
CA CYS A 41 -3.37 10.74 5.00
C CYS A 41 -2.70 10.61 6.37
N ASP A 42 -1.68 11.42 6.60
CA ASP A 42 -0.93 11.50 7.83
C ASP A 42 -1.24 12.83 8.54
N PHE A 43 -1.94 12.75 9.68
CA PHE A 43 -2.28 13.93 10.48
C PHE A 43 -1.14 14.43 11.35
N TYR A 44 -0.15 13.56 11.58
CA TYR A 44 1.00 13.89 12.39
C TYR A 44 2.00 14.73 11.60
N VAL A 45 2.44 15.84 12.21
CA VAL A 45 3.48 16.69 11.65
C VAL A 45 4.73 16.57 12.52
N PRO A 46 5.77 15.85 12.08
CA PRO A 46 6.98 15.70 12.88
C PRO A 46 7.69 17.04 13.08
N PRO A 47 8.35 17.25 14.23
CA PRO A 47 9.00 18.51 14.56
C PRO A 47 10.02 18.98 13.52
N ILE A 48 10.65 18.06 12.80
CA ILE A 48 11.59 18.37 11.73
C ILE A 48 10.88 19.03 10.55
N LYS A 49 9.72 18.52 10.14
CA LYS A 49 8.93 19.07 9.02
C LYS A 49 8.31 20.42 9.38
N ALA A 50 7.86 20.59 10.63
CA ALA A 50 7.25 21.82 11.10
C ALA A 50 8.18 23.05 11.01
N LYS A 51 9.50 22.85 10.81
CA LYS A 51 10.48 23.91 10.66
C LYS A 51 10.66 24.39 9.21
N TYR A 52 10.13 23.66 8.23
CA TYR A 52 10.23 24.04 6.82
C TYR A 52 9.01 24.86 6.40
N GLU A 53 9.24 26.07 5.86
CA GLU A 53 8.18 26.95 5.34
C GLU A 53 7.41 26.32 4.17
N SER A 54 8.01 25.31 3.51
CA SER A 54 7.43 24.58 2.38
C SER A 54 6.69 23.30 2.80
N PHE A 55 6.37 23.13 4.08
CA PHE A 55 5.61 21.96 4.53
C PHE A 55 4.24 21.91 3.84
N VAL A 56 4.01 20.84 3.11
CA VAL A 56 2.71 20.52 2.53
C VAL A 56 2.00 19.56 3.48
N SER A 57 0.71 19.79 3.72
CA SER A 57 -0.12 18.84 4.49
C SER A 57 -0.07 17.47 3.84
N GLU A 58 0.09 16.43 4.65
CA GLU A 58 0.03 15.03 4.21
C GLU A 58 -1.42 14.49 4.27
N VAL A 59 -2.39 15.38 4.41
CA VAL A 59 -3.82 15.08 4.29
C VAL A 59 -4.31 15.66 2.97
N PHE A 60 -4.73 14.79 2.06
CA PHE A 60 -5.17 15.18 0.72
C PHE A 60 -6.65 15.66 0.72
N ASP A 61 -7.03 16.36 -0.34
CA ASP A 61 -8.42 16.77 -0.59
C ASP A 61 -9.19 15.56 -1.18
N VAL A 62 -9.98 14.92 -0.31
CA VAL A 62 -10.76 13.72 -0.65
C VAL A 62 -11.76 13.99 -1.77
N ASP A 63 -12.49 15.11 -1.68
CA ASP A 63 -13.54 15.44 -2.66
C ASP A 63 -12.94 15.72 -4.05
N ALA A 64 -11.83 16.47 -4.10
CA ALA A 64 -11.15 16.76 -5.35
C ALA A 64 -10.55 15.48 -5.98
N ARG A 65 -9.93 14.60 -5.19
CA ARG A 65 -9.41 13.32 -5.65
C ARG A 65 -10.52 12.42 -6.17
N ASP A 66 -11.61 12.32 -5.44
CA ASP A 66 -12.73 11.45 -5.77
C ASP A 66 -13.44 11.91 -7.05
N ALA A 67 -13.59 13.22 -7.25
CA ALA A 67 -14.11 13.77 -8.49
C ALA A 67 -13.23 13.42 -9.71
N GLU A 68 -11.92 13.44 -9.55
CA GLU A 68 -10.99 13.04 -10.62
C GLU A 68 -11.06 11.53 -10.90
N ILE A 69 -11.21 10.69 -9.88
CA ILE A 69 -11.42 9.25 -10.06
C ILE A 69 -12.73 8.98 -10.81
N ASP A 70 -13.82 9.68 -10.46
CA ASP A 70 -15.11 9.54 -11.15
C ASP A 70 -14.97 9.94 -12.63
N ARG A 71 -14.30 11.07 -12.92
CA ARG A 71 -14.00 11.50 -14.29
C ARG A 71 -13.24 10.43 -15.09
N VAL A 72 -12.20 9.83 -14.49
CA VAL A 72 -11.41 8.79 -15.15
C VAL A 72 -12.23 7.51 -15.35
N ASN A 73 -13.07 7.12 -14.38
CA ASN A 73 -14.00 5.99 -14.55
C ASN A 73 -14.99 6.23 -15.70
N ASP A 74 -15.49 7.46 -15.89
CA ASP A 74 -16.35 7.81 -17.02
C ASP A 74 -15.61 7.66 -18.36
N LEU A 75 -14.35 8.08 -18.44
CA LEU A 75 -13.51 7.87 -19.63
C LEU A 75 -13.24 6.38 -19.92
N VAL A 76 -13.07 5.58 -18.88
CA VAL A 76 -12.92 4.12 -19.00
C VAL A 76 -14.20 3.51 -19.56
N HIS A 77 -15.36 3.89 -19.02
CA HIS A 77 -16.65 3.35 -19.43
C HIS A 77 -17.04 3.76 -20.86
N SER A 78 -16.74 4.98 -21.27
CA SER A 78 -16.98 5.46 -22.64
C SER A 78 -16.00 4.91 -23.67
N GLY A 79 -14.88 4.32 -23.22
CA GLY A 79 -13.77 3.92 -24.09
C GLY A 79 -12.95 5.10 -24.59
N GLU A 80 -13.15 6.29 -24.01
CA GLU A 80 -12.47 7.54 -24.40
C GLU A 80 -11.16 7.78 -23.62
N ILE A 81 -10.73 6.84 -22.78
CA ILE A 81 -9.44 6.91 -22.10
C ILE A 81 -8.30 6.76 -23.11
N LEU A 82 -8.22 7.74 -24.03
CA LEU A 82 -7.38 7.71 -25.21
C LEU A 82 -5.96 8.21 -24.99
N GLY A 83 -5.66 8.67 -23.82
CA GLY A 83 -4.38 9.31 -23.51
C GLY A 83 -3.25 8.37 -23.12
N CYS A 84 -3.30 7.09 -23.43
CA CYS A 84 -2.19 6.16 -23.12
C CYS A 84 -0.86 6.51 -23.84
N GLY A 85 -0.70 7.68 -24.42
CA GLY A 85 0.44 8.22 -25.13
C GLY A 85 1.06 9.45 -24.48
N GLY A 86 1.24 9.48 -23.15
CA GLY A 86 2.09 10.48 -22.49
C GLY A 86 3.57 10.16 -22.69
N PRO A 87 4.51 11.12 -22.48
CA PRO A 87 5.93 10.96 -22.77
C PRO A 87 6.60 9.99 -21.81
N ALA A 88 6.35 8.71 -21.97
CA ALA A 88 7.16 7.68 -21.34
C ALA A 88 8.46 7.54 -22.13
N LYS A 89 9.56 7.98 -21.57
CA LYS A 89 10.87 7.46 -21.97
C LYS A 89 10.86 5.95 -21.71
N ALA A 90 10.92 5.18 -22.81
CA ALA A 90 10.94 3.73 -22.89
C ALA A 90 9.57 3.03 -22.88
N ALA A 91 8.76 3.26 -23.90
CA ALA A 91 7.75 2.31 -24.32
C ALA A 91 8.33 1.49 -25.49
N ALA A 92 8.25 0.15 -25.38
CA ALA A 92 8.47 -0.73 -26.51
C ALA A 92 7.44 -0.46 -27.62
N PRO A 93 7.78 -0.66 -28.90
CA PRO A 93 6.93 -0.25 -30.02
C PRO A 93 5.73 -1.18 -30.18
N GLY A 94 4.55 -0.62 -30.11
CA GLY A 94 3.31 -1.28 -30.42
C GLY A 94 2.16 -0.28 -30.35
N ASN A 95 1.96 0.49 -31.43
CA ASN A 95 0.73 1.26 -31.65
C ASN A 95 -0.41 0.27 -31.96
N GLY A 96 -0.96 -0.38 -30.92
CA GLY A 96 -2.20 -1.15 -30.99
C GLY A 96 -3.12 -0.60 -29.93
N ASP A 97 -4.41 -0.43 -30.26
CA ASP A 97 -5.44 -0.13 -29.28
C ASP A 97 -5.41 -1.20 -28.17
N VAL A 98 -5.00 -0.80 -26.97
CA VAL A 98 -5.01 -1.71 -25.83
C VAL A 98 -6.44 -1.85 -25.38
N ALA A 99 -6.98 -3.09 -25.44
CA ALA A 99 -8.33 -3.36 -24.97
C ALA A 99 -8.42 -3.13 -23.46
N ILE A 100 -9.42 -2.35 -23.05
CA ILE A 100 -9.71 -2.16 -21.62
C ILE A 100 -10.20 -3.51 -21.07
N PRO A 101 -9.59 -4.04 -19.99
CA PRO A 101 -10.05 -5.25 -19.36
C PRO A 101 -11.52 -5.12 -18.95
N THR A 102 -12.32 -6.18 -19.20
CA THR A 102 -13.74 -6.17 -18.85
C THR A 102 -13.93 -5.93 -17.36
N GLY A 103 -14.70 -4.89 -17.02
CA GLY A 103 -14.94 -4.53 -15.62
C GLY A 103 -13.82 -3.76 -14.94
N PHE A 104 -12.80 -3.30 -15.69
CA PHE A 104 -11.76 -2.44 -15.12
C PHE A 104 -12.38 -1.20 -14.44
N LYS A 105 -11.91 -0.92 -13.26
CA LYS A 105 -12.38 0.21 -12.45
C LYS A 105 -11.25 0.79 -11.60
N VAL A 106 -11.33 2.09 -11.38
CA VAL A 106 -10.50 2.84 -10.43
C VAL A 106 -11.28 3.03 -9.15
N PHE A 107 -10.72 2.60 -8.03
CA PHE A 107 -11.33 2.63 -6.70
C PHE A 107 -10.80 3.79 -5.87
N LYS A 108 -11.60 4.20 -4.87
CA LYS A 108 -11.38 5.32 -3.96
C LYS A 108 -10.95 4.80 -2.60
N GLY A 109 -9.66 4.62 -2.36
CA GLY A 109 -9.11 4.18 -1.08
C GLY A 109 -8.44 5.32 -0.31
N ILE A 110 -7.78 4.94 0.77
CA ILE A 110 -6.95 5.81 1.59
C ILE A 110 -5.84 4.98 2.24
N GLU A 111 -4.63 5.51 2.26
CA GLU A 111 -3.59 5.03 3.16
C GLU A 111 -3.55 5.95 4.38
N ILE A 112 -4.07 5.47 5.50
CA ILE A 112 -4.09 6.20 6.75
C ILE A 112 -2.81 5.95 7.54
N GLY A 113 -1.99 6.99 7.72
CA GLY A 113 -0.84 6.95 8.60
C GLY A 113 -1.27 7.05 10.04
N VAL A 114 -1.15 5.95 10.79
CA VAL A 114 -1.66 5.88 12.15
C VAL A 114 -0.60 6.32 13.14
N GLN A 115 -0.96 7.29 13.97
CA GLN A 115 -0.14 7.80 15.06
C GLN A 115 -1.01 8.01 16.29
N LYS A 116 -0.56 7.53 17.44
CA LYS A 116 -1.33 7.52 18.70
C LYS A 116 -1.87 8.90 19.11
N SER A 117 -1.08 9.95 18.89
CA SER A 117 -1.49 11.34 19.20
C SER A 117 -2.61 11.84 18.30
N GLU A 118 -2.81 11.25 17.14
CA GLU A 118 -3.75 11.72 16.10
C GLU A 118 -5.02 10.86 15.99
N ARG A 119 -5.16 9.83 16.83
CA ARG A 119 -6.26 8.84 16.78
C ARG A 119 -7.66 9.47 16.70
N GLU A 120 -7.91 10.58 17.40
CA GLU A 120 -9.21 11.26 17.35
C GLU A 120 -9.47 11.89 15.96
N LYS A 121 -8.45 12.48 15.34
CA LYS A 121 -8.58 13.06 13.99
C LYS A 121 -8.77 11.97 12.95
N ILE A 122 -7.99 10.88 13.06
CA ILE A 122 -8.09 9.70 12.20
C ILE A 122 -9.51 9.11 12.25
N ALA A 123 -10.02 8.84 13.45
CA ALA A 123 -11.36 8.28 13.62
C ALA A 123 -12.43 9.15 12.97
N ARG A 124 -12.37 10.48 13.23
CA ARG A 124 -13.31 11.45 12.64
C ARG A 124 -13.22 11.46 11.12
N HIS A 125 -12.03 11.51 10.55
CA HIS A 125 -11.83 11.54 9.10
C HIS A 125 -12.41 10.29 8.42
N LEU A 126 -12.19 9.11 8.99
CA LEU A 126 -12.76 7.85 8.49
C LEU A 126 -14.28 7.76 8.67
N GLU A 127 -14.89 8.52 9.58
CA GLU A 127 -16.34 8.62 9.76
C GLU A 127 -16.97 9.65 8.81
N GLU A 128 -16.25 10.72 8.47
CA GLU A 128 -16.74 11.82 7.61
C GLU A 128 -16.67 11.48 6.12
N HIS A 129 -15.78 10.57 5.70
CA HIS A 129 -15.57 10.19 4.31
C HIS A 129 -15.86 8.71 4.06
N SER A 130 -16.19 8.39 2.81
CA SER A 130 -16.47 7.02 2.37
C SER A 130 -15.40 6.54 1.41
N PHE A 131 -14.77 5.41 1.71
CA PHE A 131 -13.74 4.80 0.90
C PHE A 131 -14.15 3.41 0.41
N ASP A 132 -13.58 2.96 -0.70
CA ASP A 132 -13.69 1.57 -1.15
C ASP A 132 -12.82 0.66 -0.29
N GLU A 133 -11.61 1.14 0.11
CA GLU A 133 -10.72 0.45 1.03
C GLU A 133 -9.91 1.42 1.91
N VAL A 134 -9.48 0.94 3.07
CA VAL A 134 -8.62 1.67 4.01
C VAL A 134 -7.40 0.81 4.32
N ILE A 135 -6.22 1.31 3.96
CA ILE A 135 -4.94 0.74 4.35
C ILE A 135 -4.49 1.41 5.65
N ALA A 136 -4.12 0.60 6.63
CA ALA A 136 -3.55 1.05 7.90
C ALA A 136 -2.03 0.93 7.86
N SER A 137 -1.32 2.06 7.93
CA SER A 137 0.14 2.15 7.85
C SER A 137 0.73 2.92 9.03
N VAL A 138 1.99 2.65 9.36
CA VAL A 138 2.75 3.44 10.33
C VAL A 138 3.96 4.04 9.62
N HIS A 139 3.95 5.36 9.44
CA HIS A 139 5.02 6.11 8.82
C HIS A 139 5.90 6.82 9.86
N TYR A 140 5.32 7.23 10.99
CA TYR A 140 5.99 7.99 12.02
C TYR A 140 6.12 7.19 13.32
N LEU A 141 7.35 7.10 13.84
CA LEU A 141 7.68 6.50 15.12
C LEU A 141 8.68 7.41 15.86
N ASP A 142 8.53 7.54 17.17
CA ASP A 142 9.44 8.36 18.00
C ASP A 142 9.68 9.76 17.40
N ASP A 143 8.58 10.40 16.91
CA ASP A 143 8.60 11.72 16.25
C ASP A 143 9.44 11.79 14.95
N THR A 144 9.81 10.65 14.38
CA THR A 144 10.56 10.56 13.12
C THR A 144 9.92 9.58 12.15
N ASP A 145 10.23 9.77 10.86
CA ASP A 145 9.95 8.79 9.82
C ASP A 145 11.23 7.98 9.54
N PRO A 146 11.17 6.65 9.48
CA PRO A 146 12.29 5.81 9.04
C PRO A 146 12.96 6.27 7.73
N PHE A 147 12.20 6.89 6.82
CA PHE A 147 12.73 7.47 5.59
C PHE A 147 13.83 8.52 5.85
N TRP A 148 13.67 9.38 6.86
CA TRP A 148 14.62 10.42 7.20
C TRP A 148 15.84 9.92 8.00
N GLY A 149 15.83 8.66 8.46
CA GLY A 149 16.96 8.00 9.09
C GLY A 149 17.12 8.22 10.60
N GLY A 150 16.59 9.27 11.18
CA GLY A 150 16.70 9.58 12.62
C GLY A 150 16.13 8.49 13.53
N TYR A 151 15.15 7.76 13.03
CA TYR A 151 14.53 6.64 13.75
C TYR A 151 15.53 5.56 14.23
N TYR A 152 16.58 5.30 13.47
CA TYR A 152 17.53 4.21 13.75
C TYR A 152 18.64 4.58 14.71
N GLU A 153 18.78 5.86 15.07
CA GLU A 153 19.86 6.34 15.94
C GLU A 153 19.81 5.66 17.32
N GLY A 154 20.96 5.09 17.72
CA GLY A 154 21.09 4.40 18.99
C GLY A 154 20.40 3.04 19.11
N LYS A 155 19.78 2.53 18.03
CA LYS A 155 19.10 1.24 18.01
C LYS A 155 19.90 0.21 17.18
N ASP A 156 19.90 -1.03 17.61
CA ASP A 156 20.23 -2.15 16.72
C ASP A 156 19.02 -2.56 15.87
N TRP A 157 19.23 -3.39 14.87
CA TRP A 157 18.17 -3.79 13.94
C TRP A 157 17.01 -4.53 14.63
N LYS A 158 17.31 -5.37 15.64
CA LYS A 158 16.26 -6.10 16.38
C LYS A 158 15.38 -5.15 17.16
N THR A 159 15.98 -4.20 17.85
CA THR A 159 15.25 -3.17 18.60
C THR A 159 14.42 -2.30 17.67
N ALA A 160 14.99 -1.84 16.55
CA ALA A 160 14.28 -0.99 15.61
C ALA A 160 13.11 -1.70 14.95
N TYR A 161 13.31 -2.93 14.45
CA TYR A 161 12.26 -3.68 13.75
C TYR A 161 11.17 -4.16 14.70
N ARG A 162 11.53 -4.62 15.90
CA ARG A 162 10.56 -5.00 16.92
C ARG A 162 9.66 -3.82 17.30
N HIS A 163 10.24 -2.68 17.58
CA HIS A 163 9.49 -1.48 17.96
C HIS A 163 8.51 -1.07 16.85
N TYR A 164 8.91 -1.15 15.58
CA TYR A 164 8.02 -0.91 14.45
C TYR A 164 6.84 -1.89 14.43
N LEU A 165 7.13 -3.20 14.54
CA LEU A 165 6.08 -4.24 14.51
C LEU A 165 5.11 -4.10 15.68
N GLU A 166 5.62 -3.85 16.89
CA GLU A 166 4.80 -3.64 18.08
C GLU A 166 3.91 -2.40 17.96
N THR A 167 4.45 -1.30 17.40
CA THR A 167 3.67 -0.09 17.13
C THR A 167 2.58 -0.36 16.10
N LEU A 168 2.92 -0.99 14.98
CA LEU A 168 1.93 -1.34 13.94
C LEU A 168 0.83 -2.23 14.54
N TYR A 169 1.19 -3.22 15.36
CA TYR A 169 0.21 -4.07 16.03
C TYR A 169 -0.71 -3.26 16.95
N GLU A 170 -0.17 -2.39 17.80
CA GLU A 170 -0.97 -1.51 18.68
C GLU A 170 -1.97 -0.67 17.87
N GLU A 171 -1.54 -0.12 16.73
CA GLU A 171 -2.36 0.76 15.91
C GLU A 171 -3.46 0.02 15.15
N ILE A 172 -3.19 -1.15 14.58
CA ILE A 172 -4.24 -1.95 13.92
C ILE A 172 -5.27 -2.50 14.92
N VAL A 173 -4.86 -2.86 16.12
CA VAL A 173 -5.78 -3.26 17.20
C VAL A 173 -6.68 -2.09 17.59
N TRP A 174 -6.13 -0.89 17.73
CA TRP A 174 -6.92 0.31 18.02
C TRP A 174 -7.90 0.65 16.87
N LEU A 175 -7.47 0.54 15.62
CA LEU A 175 -8.35 0.80 14.46
C LEU A 175 -9.54 -0.17 14.41
N GLY A 176 -9.36 -1.44 14.78
CA GLY A 176 -10.42 -2.44 14.78
C GLY A 176 -11.09 -2.56 13.41
N ASP A 177 -12.38 -2.23 13.32
CA ASP A 177 -13.14 -2.34 12.08
C ASP A 177 -12.93 -1.17 11.10
N ARG A 178 -12.15 -0.15 11.47
CA ARG A 178 -11.96 1.05 10.66
C ARG A 178 -11.01 0.87 9.49
N PHE A 179 -10.28 -0.24 9.39
CA PHE A 179 -9.39 -0.54 8.26
C PHE A 179 -9.72 -1.88 7.61
N ASP A 180 -9.15 -2.15 6.43
CA ASP A 180 -9.33 -3.37 5.66
C ASP A 180 -8.02 -4.11 5.44
N ILE A 181 -6.93 -3.37 5.18
CA ILE A 181 -5.63 -3.88 4.79
C ILE A 181 -4.59 -3.35 5.77
N MET A 182 -3.80 -4.23 6.39
CA MET A 182 -2.58 -3.83 7.09
C MET A 182 -1.48 -3.57 6.06
N GLY A 183 -1.07 -2.31 5.94
CA GLY A 183 -0.03 -1.87 5.02
C GLY A 183 1.35 -2.38 5.42
N HIS A 184 2.25 -2.43 4.47
CA HIS A 184 3.68 -2.76 4.51
C HIS A 184 4.30 -2.95 5.91
N TYR A 185 4.02 -4.12 6.53
CA TYR A 185 4.55 -4.49 7.86
C TYR A 185 6.09 -4.41 7.94
N ASP A 186 6.75 -4.33 6.80
CA ASP A 186 8.19 -4.34 6.62
C ASP A 186 8.78 -2.99 6.14
N TYR A 187 7.98 -1.91 6.16
CA TYR A 187 8.41 -0.55 5.77
C TYR A 187 9.73 -0.12 6.43
N VAL A 188 9.87 -0.43 7.71
CA VAL A 188 11.07 -0.10 8.49
C VAL A 188 12.36 -0.68 7.90
N THR A 189 12.30 -1.79 7.17
CA THR A 189 13.50 -2.42 6.61
C THR A 189 14.05 -1.67 5.41
N ARG A 190 13.20 -0.95 4.70
CA ARG A 190 13.50 -0.29 3.43
C ARG A 190 14.61 0.75 3.57
N TYR A 191 14.59 1.52 4.65
CA TYR A 191 15.52 2.63 4.88
C TYR A 191 16.57 2.32 5.96
N ALA A 192 16.50 1.15 6.56
CA ALA A 192 17.37 0.76 7.67
C ALA A 192 18.85 0.74 7.26
N PRO A 193 19.76 1.22 8.12
CA PRO A 193 21.18 1.23 7.84
C PRO A 193 21.88 -0.10 8.13
N TYR A 194 21.11 -1.15 8.48
CA TYR A 194 21.65 -2.44 8.95
C TYR A 194 21.89 -3.41 7.79
N PRO A 195 22.80 -4.40 7.94
CA PRO A 195 22.95 -5.50 6.98
C PRO A 195 21.67 -6.35 6.83
N GLU A 196 20.91 -6.50 7.92
CA GLU A 196 19.64 -7.23 7.97
C GLU A 196 18.57 -6.40 7.26
N ALA A 197 18.33 -6.75 5.98
CA ALA A 197 17.46 -6.00 5.10
C ALA A 197 15.98 -6.45 5.14
N SER A 198 15.63 -7.48 5.94
CA SER A 198 14.30 -8.10 5.90
C SER A 198 13.80 -8.47 7.29
N ILE A 199 12.50 -8.43 7.48
CA ILE A 199 11.84 -9.05 8.63
C ILE A 199 11.70 -10.54 8.34
N LEU A 200 12.29 -11.38 9.21
CA LEU A 200 12.16 -12.83 9.12
C LEU A 200 11.34 -13.35 10.31
N TYR A 201 10.46 -14.31 10.04
CA TYR A 201 9.59 -14.89 11.07
C TYR A 201 10.37 -15.38 12.30
N LYS A 202 11.51 -16.06 12.07
CA LYS A 202 12.36 -16.61 13.14
C LYS A 202 12.90 -15.57 14.11
N ASP A 203 12.96 -14.29 13.72
CA ASP A 203 13.55 -13.22 14.52
C ASP A 203 12.53 -12.50 15.40
N PHE A 204 11.23 -12.56 15.01
CA PHE A 204 10.13 -11.86 15.67
C PHE A 204 8.84 -12.73 15.75
N PRO A 205 8.93 -14.04 16.12
CA PRO A 205 7.76 -14.93 16.00
C PRO A 205 6.60 -14.53 16.88
N ASP A 206 6.86 -13.97 18.06
CA ASP A 206 5.86 -13.56 19.04
C ASP A 206 4.96 -12.44 18.52
N VAL A 207 5.54 -11.31 18.14
CA VAL A 207 4.77 -10.15 17.64
C VAL A 207 4.13 -10.44 16.28
N LEU A 208 4.81 -11.17 15.40
CA LEU A 208 4.23 -11.57 14.11
C LEU A 208 3.04 -12.52 14.30
N ASP A 209 3.11 -13.47 15.23
CA ASP A 209 1.97 -14.35 15.54
C ASP A 209 0.76 -13.56 16.05
N GLU A 210 0.96 -12.57 16.90
CA GLU A 210 -0.11 -11.71 17.39
C GLU A 210 -0.75 -10.90 16.25
N MET A 211 0.06 -10.26 15.41
CA MET A 211 -0.41 -9.49 14.25
C MET A 211 -1.19 -10.38 13.26
N LEU A 212 -0.59 -11.50 12.86
CA LEU A 212 -1.18 -12.40 11.87
C LEU A 212 -2.48 -13.06 12.39
N ARG A 213 -2.53 -13.42 13.68
CA ARG A 213 -3.75 -13.92 14.31
C ARG A 213 -4.83 -12.86 14.35
N PHE A 214 -4.48 -11.63 14.73
CA PHE A 214 -5.44 -10.51 14.72
C PHE A 214 -6.06 -10.31 13.33
N LEU A 215 -5.25 -10.31 12.27
CA LEU A 215 -5.76 -10.17 10.90
C LEU A 215 -6.70 -11.34 10.54
N ALA A 216 -6.28 -12.58 10.83
CA ALA A 216 -7.06 -13.77 10.52
C ALA A 216 -8.42 -13.78 11.24
N GLU A 217 -8.44 -13.45 12.54
CA GLU A 217 -9.65 -13.48 13.37
C GLU A 217 -10.61 -12.33 13.06
N ASN A 218 -10.11 -11.19 12.55
CA ASN A 218 -10.92 -10.00 12.25
C ASN A 218 -11.19 -9.82 10.75
N GLY A 219 -10.81 -10.80 9.90
CA GLY A 219 -11.07 -10.75 8.47
C GLY A 219 -10.37 -9.58 7.76
N LYS A 220 -9.16 -9.22 8.21
CA LYS A 220 -8.33 -8.17 7.64
C LYS A 220 -7.30 -8.75 6.68
N ALA A 221 -6.92 -7.98 5.66
CA ALA A 221 -5.90 -8.41 4.71
C ALA A 221 -4.48 -8.09 5.21
N LEU A 222 -3.56 -9.00 4.93
CA LEU A 222 -2.13 -8.72 4.96
C LEU A 222 -1.71 -8.20 3.58
N GLU A 223 -1.11 -7.02 3.53
CA GLU A 223 -0.52 -6.50 2.30
C GLU A 223 0.82 -7.17 1.97
N ILE A 224 1.01 -7.48 0.70
CA ILE A 224 2.33 -7.67 0.11
C ILE A 224 2.65 -6.45 -0.74
N ASN A 225 3.40 -5.52 -0.13
CA ASN A 225 3.82 -4.28 -0.76
C ASN A 225 5.08 -4.56 -1.60
N THR A 226 4.92 -4.56 -2.92
CA THR A 226 6.01 -4.96 -3.82
C THR A 226 7.13 -3.93 -3.93
N LYS A 227 6.87 -2.68 -3.55
CA LYS A 227 7.88 -1.61 -3.47
C LYS A 227 8.97 -1.92 -2.44
N THR A 228 8.61 -2.55 -1.32
CA THR A 228 9.58 -2.95 -0.28
C THR A 228 10.68 -3.85 -0.84
N TYR A 229 10.35 -4.73 -1.79
CA TYR A 229 11.26 -5.75 -2.33
C TYR A 229 12.04 -5.29 -3.56
N GLN A 230 12.08 -3.99 -3.83
CA GLN A 230 12.94 -3.40 -4.83
C GLN A 230 14.33 -3.12 -4.25
N GLU A 231 15.33 -3.10 -5.14
CA GLU A 231 16.67 -2.68 -4.71
C GLU A 231 16.66 -1.22 -4.27
N LEU A 232 17.21 -0.97 -3.09
CA LEU A 232 17.49 0.37 -2.60
C LEU A 232 18.89 0.42 -2.00
N LYS A 233 19.76 1.28 -2.52
CA LYS A 233 21.15 1.46 -2.04
C LYS A 233 21.94 0.15 -1.96
N GLY A 234 21.82 -0.69 -2.98
CA GLY A 234 22.54 -1.97 -3.08
C GLY A 234 21.99 -3.09 -2.20
N ARG A 235 20.80 -2.92 -1.62
CA ARG A 235 20.12 -3.95 -0.82
C ARG A 235 18.74 -4.23 -1.40
N THR A 236 18.37 -5.51 -1.38
CA THR A 236 17.04 -5.96 -1.82
C THR A 236 16.44 -6.79 -0.69
N PRO A 237 15.43 -6.28 0.01
CA PRO A 237 14.69 -7.08 0.98
C PRO A 237 14.08 -8.32 0.33
N VAL A 238 13.89 -9.36 1.12
CA VAL A 238 13.22 -10.59 0.68
C VAL A 238 11.95 -10.82 1.49
N LEU A 239 10.91 -11.26 0.80
CA LEU A 239 9.70 -11.72 1.45
C LEU A 239 9.97 -13.07 2.13
N ASP A 240 9.78 -13.16 3.43
CA ASP A 240 9.91 -14.43 4.14
C ASP A 240 8.62 -15.26 3.99
N GLU A 241 8.69 -16.31 3.17
CA GLU A 241 7.59 -17.24 2.97
C GLU A 241 7.12 -17.93 4.27
N ASN A 242 7.97 -17.98 5.32
CA ASN A 242 7.54 -18.54 6.61
C ASN A 242 6.47 -17.66 7.29
N ILE A 243 6.50 -16.34 7.09
CA ILE A 243 5.44 -15.43 7.55
C ILE A 243 4.12 -15.80 6.86
N LEU A 244 4.14 -16.01 5.54
CA LEU A 244 2.97 -16.38 4.75
C LEU A 244 2.40 -17.74 5.16
N ARG A 245 3.29 -18.74 5.32
CA ARG A 245 2.88 -20.09 5.79
C ARG A 245 2.29 -20.02 7.19
N ARG A 246 2.92 -19.23 8.08
CA ARG A 246 2.40 -19.04 9.43
C ARG A 246 1.04 -18.35 9.45
N TYR A 247 0.84 -17.35 8.60
CA TYR A 247 -0.47 -16.71 8.45
C TYR A 247 -1.55 -17.74 8.06
N ARG A 248 -1.25 -18.63 7.09
CA ARG A 248 -2.15 -19.74 6.74
C ARG A 248 -2.43 -20.68 7.89
N GLU A 249 -1.40 -21.06 8.67
CA GLU A 249 -1.56 -21.92 9.85
C GLU A 249 -2.47 -21.30 10.92
N LEU A 250 -2.43 -19.99 11.06
CA LEU A 250 -3.29 -19.22 11.97
C LEU A 250 -4.70 -18.97 11.42
N GLY A 251 -5.02 -19.51 10.24
CA GLY A 251 -6.33 -19.37 9.60
C GLY A 251 -6.46 -18.16 8.65
N GLY A 252 -5.36 -17.44 8.41
CA GLY A 252 -5.35 -16.30 7.49
C GLY A 252 -5.50 -16.71 6.03
N GLU A 253 -6.38 -16.02 5.31
CA GLU A 253 -6.69 -16.30 3.91
C GLU A 253 -6.66 -15.05 3.02
N ILE A 254 -6.67 -13.86 3.63
CA ILE A 254 -6.88 -12.61 2.94
C ILE A 254 -5.53 -11.93 2.71
N ILE A 255 -5.08 -11.91 1.45
CA ILE A 255 -3.85 -11.25 1.01
C ILE A 255 -4.20 -10.20 -0.03
N SER A 256 -3.65 -9.00 0.12
CA SER A 256 -3.70 -7.91 -0.84
C SER A 256 -2.34 -7.69 -1.50
N LEU A 257 -2.32 -7.35 -2.79
CA LEU A 257 -1.13 -6.87 -3.49
C LEU A 257 -1.19 -5.35 -3.62
N GLY A 258 -0.10 -4.68 -3.29
CA GLY A 258 0.09 -3.26 -3.49
C GLY A 258 1.43 -2.96 -4.15
N SER A 259 1.46 -2.09 -5.16
CA SER A 259 2.72 -1.62 -5.75
C SER A 259 3.28 -0.41 -5.02
N ASP A 260 2.46 0.26 -4.24
CA ASP A 260 2.78 1.53 -3.55
C ASP A 260 3.42 2.53 -4.55
N SER A 261 2.77 2.60 -5.72
CA SER A 261 3.31 3.33 -6.85
C SER A 261 3.08 4.83 -6.70
N HIS A 262 4.16 5.59 -6.88
CA HIS A 262 4.19 7.06 -7.00
C HIS A 262 4.57 7.49 -8.41
N ASP A 263 4.59 6.54 -9.35
CA ASP A 263 4.89 6.74 -10.76
C ASP A 263 4.08 5.74 -11.58
N ALA A 264 3.34 6.21 -12.58
CA ALA A 264 2.50 5.38 -13.41
C ALA A 264 3.23 4.17 -14.04
N GLY A 265 4.54 4.23 -14.22
CA GLY A 265 5.36 3.13 -14.72
C GLY A 265 5.48 1.95 -13.75
N ASN A 266 5.32 2.19 -12.45
CA ASN A 266 5.53 1.22 -11.40
C ASN A 266 4.25 0.50 -10.94
N VAL A 267 3.08 0.88 -11.46
CA VAL A 267 1.80 0.20 -11.15
C VAL A 267 1.91 -1.30 -11.42
N GLY A 268 1.48 -2.13 -10.49
CA GLY A 268 1.53 -3.59 -10.62
C GLY A 268 2.94 -4.16 -10.73
N LEU A 269 3.95 -3.44 -10.27
CA LEU A 269 5.34 -3.86 -10.41
C LEU A 269 5.61 -5.18 -9.68
N HIS A 270 6.18 -6.15 -10.38
CA HIS A 270 6.51 -7.49 -9.88
C HIS A 270 5.31 -8.35 -9.43
N PHE A 271 4.08 -7.98 -9.76
CA PHE A 271 2.89 -8.71 -9.32
C PHE A 271 2.90 -10.17 -9.73
N ASP A 272 3.29 -10.52 -10.95
CA ASP A 272 3.39 -11.91 -11.40
C ASP A 272 4.30 -12.75 -10.50
N ARG A 273 5.45 -12.17 -10.10
CA ARG A 273 6.38 -12.84 -9.18
C ARG A 273 5.75 -13.11 -7.83
N PHE A 274 5.13 -12.09 -7.23
CA PHE A 274 4.55 -12.23 -5.89
C PHE A 274 3.28 -13.06 -5.90
N ALA A 275 2.43 -12.96 -6.91
CA ALA A 275 1.29 -13.84 -7.12
C ALA A 275 1.71 -15.32 -7.16
N HIS A 276 2.81 -15.62 -7.86
CA HIS A 276 3.39 -16.97 -7.90
C HIS A 276 3.87 -17.44 -6.52
N ILE A 277 4.59 -16.61 -5.76
CA ILE A 277 5.05 -16.93 -4.40
C ILE A 277 3.84 -17.19 -3.49
N LEU A 278 2.84 -16.31 -3.53
CA LEU A 278 1.61 -16.45 -2.74
C LEU A 278 0.88 -17.75 -3.06
N LYS A 279 0.78 -18.10 -4.35
CA LYS A 279 0.20 -19.37 -4.80
C LYS A 279 0.97 -20.57 -4.26
N SER A 280 2.32 -20.52 -4.25
CA SER A 280 3.17 -21.57 -3.68
C SER A 280 2.99 -21.72 -2.16
N CYS A 281 2.65 -20.64 -1.46
CA CYS A 281 2.32 -20.61 -0.03
C CYS A 281 0.86 -21.01 0.27
N GLY A 282 0.06 -21.33 -0.76
CA GLY A 282 -1.32 -21.81 -0.59
C GLY A 282 -2.41 -20.74 -0.70
N PHE A 283 -2.07 -19.51 -1.07
CA PHE A 283 -3.06 -18.44 -1.31
C PHE A 283 -3.61 -18.55 -2.73
N ARG A 284 -4.81 -19.11 -2.84
CA ARG A 284 -5.50 -19.34 -4.11
C ARG A 284 -6.32 -18.14 -4.58
N TYR A 285 -6.51 -17.16 -3.73
CA TYR A 285 -7.26 -15.94 -3.98
C TYR A 285 -6.46 -14.74 -3.49
N LEU A 286 -6.67 -13.61 -4.15
CA LEU A 286 -6.16 -12.29 -3.75
C LEU A 286 -7.34 -11.36 -3.51
N ALA A 287 -7.18 -10.46 -2.56
CA ALA A 287 -8.22 -9.55 -2.12
C ALA A 287 -8.14 -8.19 -2.82
N HIS A 288 -9.28 -7.61 -3.07
CA HIS A 288 -9.49 -6.17 -3.19
C HIS A 288 -10.80 -5.80 -2.49
N TYR A 289 -11.09 -4.52 -2.37
CA TYR A 289 -12.29 -4.06 -1.68
C TYR A 289 -13.12 -3.12 -2.54
N GLU A 290 -14.44 -3.22 -2.38
CA GLU A 290 -15.42 -2.30 -2.96
C GLU A 290 -16.37 -1.85 -1.86
N LYS A 291 -16.40 -0.55 -1.56
CA LYS A 291 -17.22 0.01 -0.48
C LYS A 291 -17.02 -0.75 0.84
N ARG A 292 -15.76 -0.98 1.18
CA ARG A 292 -15.31 -1.72 2.36
C ARG A 292 -15.75 -3.21 2.40
N LYS A 293 -16.19 -3.75 1.27
CA LYS A 293 -16.57 -5.16 1.16
C LYS A 293 -15.49 -5.95 0.45
N LEU A 294 -15.03 -7.00 1.12
CA LEU A 294 -14.04 -7.91 0.57
C LEU A 294 -14.53 -8.60 -0.70
N VAL A 295 -13.71 -8.55 -1.73
CA VAL A 295 -13.85 -9.31 -2.98
C VAL A 295 -12.61 -10.18 -3.15
N MET A 296 -12.81 -11.49 -3.29
CA MET A 296 -11.73 -12.45 -3.47
C MET A 296 -11.68 -12.93 -4.91
N LEU A 297 -10.56 -12.72 -5.57
CA LEU A 297 -10.33 -13.09 -6.97
C LEU A 297 -9.33 -14.24 -7.06
N PRO A 298 -9.51 -15.19 -8.01
CA PRO A 298 -8.57 -16.29 -8.18
C PRO A 298 -7.15 -15.78 -8.46
N ASN A 299 -6.18 -16.33 -7.76
CA ASN A 299 -4.75 -16.17 -8.02
C ASN A 299 -4.33 -17.21 -9.07
N GLU A 300 -4.49 -16.86 -10.35
CA GLU A 300 -4.30 -17.75 -11.51
C GLU A 300 -2.83 -17.98 -11.86
#